data_30233f793a8c7fed3b849f43a698aa86
#
_entry.id   30233f793a8c7fed3b849f43a698aa86
#
_cell.length_a   1.000
_cell.length_b   1.000
_cell.length_c   1.000
_cell.angle_alpha   90.00
_cell.angle_beta   90.00
_cell.angle_gamma   90.00
#
_symmetry.space_group_name_H-M   'P 1'
#
loop_
_entity.id
_entity.type
_entity.pdbx_description
1 polymer ?
#
loop_
_entity_poly.entity_id
_entity_poly.type
_entity_poly.pdbx_seq_one_letter_code
_entity_poly.pdbx_strand_id
1 'polypeptide(L)'
;MSSYGSQDVLGCGNHHPTGLVGSEFHRQLLDKNEEEEEEALRRKLKYFFMSPCDKYHAKRRKPFKLGLQLLKIIIVTVQLVLFGLSNQMVVTFKEENTAAFKHLFLKGYQDNHPQAVHTQLELYNHISFVIDQYMTLPQISLGRYAYVKGVGVNGSTLSLCQRYYKTGTIDPVNDTFDIDPHVVTDCIGLDPTSDSSAPSNGDFKNFTLQFYKLINVTVDFQLKAINIQTIINNEIPDCYTFAITIVFNNKAHSGKVKIFLQNQASIKECKDPNVSGHAESYVREFFDVVVAIVCLLSLVLCGRSILKGILLQHVGKKNRRFCTFLYLDV
;
A
#
# COMPACT_ATOMS: atom_id res chain seq x y z
N MET A 1 48.10 19.02 -5.51
CA MET A 1 49.52 19.29 -5.71
C MET A 1 50.31 18.11 -5.18
N SER A 2 50.88 17.39 -6.00
CA SER A 2 52.21 16.84 -6.16
C SER A 2 52.18 15.70 -7.18
N SER A 3 52.72 16.04 -8.31
CA SER A 3 53.03 15.22 -9.47
C SER A 3 54.25 14.37 -9.14
N TYR A 4 54.29 13.12 -9.61
CA TYR A 4 55.57 12.47 -9.90
C TYR A 4 55.50 11.81 -11.27
N GLY A 5 56.34 12.32 -12.11
CA GLY A 5 56.50 11.98 -13.49
C GLY A 5 57.28 10.70 -13.72
N SER A 6 56.96 10.13 -14.83
CA SER A 6 57.65 9.05 -15.50
C SER A 6 58.94 9.60 -16.14
N GLN A 7 60.01 8.85 -16.06
CA GLN A 7 61.14 9.01 -16.96
C GLN A 7 61.52 7.66 -17.56
N ASP A 8 61.30 7.61 -18.86
CA ASP A 8 61.89 6.62 -19.75
C ASP A 8 63.41 6.78 -19.86
N VAL A 9 64.09 5.64 -19.84
CA VAL A 9 65.46 5.60 -20.43
C VAL A 9 65.57 4.31 -21.26
N LEU A 10 65.52 4.53 -22.56
CA LEU A 10 65.98 3.59 -23.56
C LEU A 10 67.53 3.47 -23.53
N GLY A 11 68.00 2.24 -23.48
CA GLY A 11 69.38 1.90 -23.67
C GLY A 11 69.53 0.54 -24.36
N CYS A 12 69.63 0.57 -25.69
CA CYS A 12 70.07 -0.56 -26.50
C CYS A 12 71.55 -0.83 -26.28
N GLY A 13 71.93 -2.05 -25.95
CA GLY A 13 73.28 -2.55 -25.92
C GLY A 13 73.31 -4.06 -26.24
N ASN A 14 73.71 -4.36 -27.47
CA ASN A 14 74.06 -5.71 -27.91
C ASN A 14 75.20 -6.33 -27.08
N HIS A 15 75.06 -7.52 -26.56
CA HIS A 15 76.17 -8.47 -26.53
C HIS A 15 75.64 -9.94 -26.38
N HIS A 16 76.30 -10.80 -27.08
CA HIS A 16 76.21 -12.21 -27.36
C HIS A 16 76.20 -13.14 -26.11
N PRO A 17 75.89 -14.43 -26.27
CA PRO A 17 75.19 -15.24 -25.30
C PRO A 17 76.15 -16.04 -24.40
N THR A 18 75.88 -15.98 -23.12
CA THR A 18 76.24 -17.08 -22.18
C THR A 18 74.96 -17.56 -21.54
N GLY A 19 74.47 -18.69 -22.10
CA GLY A 19 73.24 -19.33 -21.73
C GLY A 19 73.28 -19.95 -20.35
N LEU A 20 72.11 -20.18 -19.81
CA LEU A 20 71.68 -20.99 -18.69
C LEU A 20 71.56 -20.38 -17.29
N VAL A 21 72.38 -19.41 -16.90
CA VAL A 21 72.23 -18.82 -15.56
C VAL A 21 71.22 -17.67 -15.53
N GLY A 22 71.00 -16.99 -16.69
CA GLY A 22 70.05 -15.88 -16.79
C GLY A 22 68.54 -16.29 -16.76
N SER A 23 68.24 -17.54 -17.20
CA SER A 23 66.84 -18.00 -17.26
C SER A 23 66.29 -18.43 -15.89
N GLU A 24 67.11 -18.98 -15.03
CA GLU A 24 66.69 -19.32 -13.66
C GLU A 24 66.58 -18.10 -12.77
N PHE A 25 67.48 -17.15 -12.90
CA PHE A 25 67.41 -15.89 -12.19
C PHE A 25 66.18 -15.04 -12.62
N HIS A 26 65.87 -15.03 -13.89
CA HIS A 26 64.68 -14.34 -14.39
C HIS A 26 63.40 -15.04 -13.96
N ARG A 27 63.34 -16.34 -13.89
CA ARG A 27 62.23 -17.16 -13.39
C ARG A 27 62.04 -16.94 -11.89
N GLN A 28 63.11 -16.89 -11.09
CA GLN A 28 63.05 -16.59 -9.65
C GLN A 28 62.55 -15.17 -9.36
N LEU A 29 62.90 -14.20 -10.19
CA LEU A 29 62.42 -12.84 -10.08
C LEU A 29 60.93 -12.72 -10.43
N LEU A 30 60.46 -13.48 -11.42
CA LEU A 30 59.03 -13.52 -11.80
C LEU A 30 58.20 -14.19 -10.71
N ASP A 31 58.67 -15.33 -10.18
CA ASP A 31 58.00 -16.05 -9.06
C ASP A 31 57.90 -15.18 -7.80
N LYS A 32 58.97 -14.47 -7.47
CA LYS A 32 59.01 -13.57 -6.33
C LYS A 32 58.05 -12.36 -6.49
N ASN A 33 57.94 -11.81 -7.70
CA ASN A 33 57.00 -10.77 -7.99
C ASN A 33 55.53 -11.26 -7.93
N GLU A 34 55.25 -12.46 -8.39
CA GLU A 34 53.90 -13.08 -8.30
C GLU A 34 53.50 -13.36 -6.86
N GLU A 35 54.43 -13.86 -6.03
CA GLU A 35 54.19 -14.08 -4.59
C GLU A 35 53.91 -12.77 -3.85
N GLU A 36 54.66 -11.68 -4.14
CA GLU A 36 54.44 -10.36 -3.56
C GLU A 36 53.08 -9.77 -3.97
N GLU A 37 52.66 -9.95 -5.25
CA GLU A 37 51.32 -9.53 -5.71
C GLU A 37 50.20 -10.33 -5.07
N GLU A 38 50.35 -11.65 -4.90
CA GLU A 38 49.39 -12.49 -4.24
C GLU A 38 49.21 -12.15 -2.76
N GLU A 39 50.33 -11.92 -2.05
CA GLU A 39 50.27 -11.45 -0.67
C GLU A 39 49.66 -10.05 -0.55
N ALA A 40 49.96 -9.15 -1.46
CA ALA A 40 49.33 -7.83 -1.48
C ALA A 40 47.82 -7.92 -1.73
N LEU A 41 47.39 -8.83 -2.60
CA LEU A 41 45.99 -9.09 -2.87
C LEU A 41 45.30 -9.72 -1.65
N ARG A 42 45.91 -10.71 -0.98
CA ARG A 42 45.42 -11.32 0.28
C ARG A 42 45.29 -10.27 1.38
N ARG A 43 46.24 -9.36 1.55
CA ARG A 43 46.17 -8.25 2.51
C ARG A 43 45.01 -7.28 2.17
N LYS A 44 44.81 -6.95 0.88
CA LYS A 44 43.68 -6.11 0.42
C LYS A 44 42.33 -6.79 0.67
N LEU A 45 42.20 -8.10 0.40
CA LEU A 45 41.00 -8.90 0.67
C LEU A 45 40.71 -8.97 2.16
N LYS A 46 41.70 -9.31 2.98
CA LYS A 46 41.56 -9.35 4.44
C LYS A 46 41.10 -8.01 5.00
N TYR A 47 41.67 -6.89 4.53
CA TYR A 47 41.25 -5.56 4.92
C TYR A 47 39.83 -5.22 4.43
N PHE A 48 39.43 -5.69 3.26
CA PHE A 48 38.09 -5.45 2.73
C PHE A 48 37.00 -6.12 3.59
N PHE A 49 37.22 -7.35 4.04
CA PHE A 49 36.28 -8.11 4.86
C PHE A 49 36.41 -7.85 6.39
N MET A 50 37.39 -7.04 6.78
CA MET A 50 37.60 -6.69 8.19
C MET A 50 36.40 -5.89 8.73
N SER A 51 36.02 -6.15 10.00
CA SER A 51 34.94 -5.42 10.64
C SER A 51 35.18 -3.89 10.68
N PRO A 52 34.14 -3.06 10.76
CA PRO A 52 34.30 -1.60 10.89
C PRO A 52 35.13 -1.18 12.11
N CYS A 53 34.98 -1.91 13.22
CA CYS A 53 35.72 -1.66 14.45
C CYS A 53 37.22 -1.96 14.29
N ASP A 54 37.56 -3.11 13.67
CA ASP A 54 38.94 -3.49 13.41
C ASP A 54 39.62 -2.54 12.39
N LYS A 55 38.86 -2.04 11.41
CA LYS A 55 39.34 -1.00 10.48
C LYS A 55 39.66 0.31 11.19
N TYR A 56 38.87 0.66 12.21
CA TYR A 56 39.15 1.85 13.01
C TYR A 56 40.43 1.67 13.83
N HIS A 57 40.63 0.52 14.49
CA HIS A 57 41.85 0.22 15.24
C HIS A 57 43.10 0.15 14.33
N ALA A 58 42.97 -0.45 13.13
CA ALA A 58 44.10 -0.61 12.21
C ALA A 58 44.58 0.66 11.54
N LYS A 59 43.66 1.59 11.17
CA LYS A 59 43.99 2.82 10.40
C LYS A 59 43.44 4.12 11.00
N ARG A 60 42.82 4.12 12.16
CA ARG A 60 42.15 5.26 12.84
C ARG A 60 41.18 6.05 11.92
N ARG A 61 40.65 5.40 10.87
CA ARG A 61 39.65 6.03 9.99
C ARG A 61 38.28 5.88 10.58
N LYS A 62 37.59 7.01 10.83
CA LYS A 62 36.21 7.03 11.35
C LYS A 62 35.29 6.18 10.45
N PRO A 63 34.46 5.30 11.01
CA PRO A 63 33.57 4.41 10.26
C PRO A 63 32.33 5.17 9.74
N PHE A 64 32.56 6.15 8.84
CA PHE A 64 31.48 7.00 8.31
C PHE A 64 30.35 6.20 7.67
N LYS A 65 30.66 5.09 7.00
CA LYS A 65 29.64 4.21 6.39
C LYS A 65 28.72 3.57 7.44
N LEU A 66 29.27 3.16 8.59
CA LEU A 66 28.47 2.60 9.69
C LEU A 66 27.55 3.68 10.28
N GLY A 67 28.09 4.88 10.53
CA GLY A 67 27.32 6.01 11.05
C GLY A 67 26.15 6.37 10.13
N LEU A 68 26.39 6.44 8.83
CA LEU A 68 25.34 6.74 7.85
C LEU A 68 24.27 5.64 7.78
N GLN A 69 24.65 4.36 7.92
CA GLN A 69 23.67 3.27 7.96
C GLN A 69 22.83 3.29 9.25
N LEU A 70 23.44 3.56 10.41
CA LEU A 70 22.69 3.72 11.65
C LEU A 70 21.74 4.90 11.58
N LEU A 71 22.20 6.05 11.06
CA LEU A 71 21.35 7.22 10.84
C LEU A 71 20.17 6.89 9.92
N LYS A 72 20.42 6.17 8.82
CA LYS A 72 19.36 5.72 7.91
C LYS A 72 18.32 4.86 8.63
N ILE A 73 18.74 3.88 9.42
CA ILE A 73 17.82 3.01 10.16
C ILE A 73 16.95 3.86 11.10
N ILE A 74 17.55 4.78 11.87
CA ILE A 74 16.81 5.64 12.79
C ILE A 74 15.78 6.49 12.05
N ILE A 75 16.19 7.18 10.99
CA ILE A 75 15.28 8.07 10.22
C ILE A 75 14.15 7.28 9.58
N VAL A 76 14.45 6.13 8.95
CA VAL A 76 13.42 5.28 8.32
C VAL A 76 12.46 4.69 9.36
N THR A 77 12.95 4.26 10.53
CA THR A 77 12.06 3.77 11.61
C THR A 77 11.16 4.87 12.14
N VAL A 78 11.66 6.08 12.34
CA VAL A 78 10.85 7.24 12.75
C VAL A 78 9.77 7.52 11.71
N GLN A 79 10.13 7.54 10.42
CA GLN A 79 9.16 7.75 9.33
C GLN A 79 8.08 6.67 9.30
N LEU A 80 8.45 5.39 9.47
CA LEU A 80 7.48 4.29 9.50
C LEU A 80 6.53 4.39 10.69
N VAL A 81 7.03 4.81 11.86
CA VAL A 81 6.19 5.01 13.05
C VAL A 81 5.22 6.17 12.82
N LEU A 82 5.68 7.32 12.32
CA LEU A 82 4.83 8.48 12.04
C LEU A 82 3.77 8.13 10.99
N PHE A 83 4.15 7.44 9.92
CA PHE A 83 3.22 6.97 8.90
C PHE A 83 2.18 5.98 9.48
N GLY A 84 2.63 5.05 10.32
CA GLY A 84 1.74 4.09 10.99
C GLY A 84 0.72 4.77 11.89
N LEU A 85 1.14 5.74 12.70
CA LEU A 85 0.24 6.50 13.58
C LEU A 85 -0.79 7.33 12.78
N SER A 86 -0.37 8.00 11.71
CA SER A 86 -1.27 8.76 10.84
C SER A 86 -2.32 7.86 10.18
N ASN A 87 -1.91 6.73 9.62
CA ASN A 87 -2.83 5.76 9.01
C ASN A 87 -3.77 5.11 10.04
N GLN A 88 -3.31 4.87 11.26
CA GLN A 88 -4.15 4.29 12.30
C GLN A 88 -5.36 5.18 12.61
N MET A 89 -5.19 6.49 12.72
CA MET A 89 -6.29 7.43 12.95
C MET A 89 -7.34 7.36 11.84
N VAL A 90 -6.90 7.31 10.57
CA VAL A 90 -7.77 7.18 9.40
C VAL A 90 -8.56 5.86 9.43
N VAL A 91 -7.88 4.75 9.71
CA VAL A 91 -8.51 3.42 9.78
C VAL A 91 -9.52 3.36 10.91
N THR A 92 -9.14 3.83 12.11
CA THR A 92 -10.02 3.83 13.28
C THR A 92 -11.29 4.66 13.02
N PHE A 93 -11.16 5.86 12.46
CA PHE A 93 -12.33 6.69 12.14
C PHE A 93 -13.26 6.00 11.13
N LYS A 94 -12.71 5.34 10.10
CA LYS A 94 -13.48 4.58 9.13
C LYS A 94 -14.19 3.38 9.78
N GLU A 95 -13.51 2.64 10.66
CA GLU A 95 -14.08 1.47 11.34
C GLU A 95 -15.19 1.85 12.31
N GLU A 96 -14.99 2.89 13.12
CA GLU A 96 -16.00 3.41 14.04
C GLU A 96 -17.26 3.90 13.32
N ASN A 97 -17.09 4.67 12.22
CA ASN A 97 -18.22 5.09 11.40
C ASN A 97 -18.91 3.90 10.73
N THR A 98 -18.15 2.88 10.28
CA THR A 98 -18.75 1.67 9.69
C THR A 98 -19.57 0.90 10.73
N ALA A 99 -19.08 0.78 11.96
CA ALA A 99 -19.84 0.20 13.06
C ALA A 99 -21.09 1.01 13.37
N ALA A 100 -20.97 2.35 13.45
CA ALA A 100 -22.11 3.24 13.64
C ALA A 100 -23.18 3.08 12.53
N PHE A 101 -22.76 3.00 11.26
CA PHE A 101 -23.70 2.78 10.14
C PHE A 101 -24.38 1.42 10.21
N LYS A 102 -23.70 0.36 10.64
CA LYS A 102 -24.34 -0.95 10.86
C LYS A 102 -25.42 -0.87 11.93
N HIS A 103 -25.14 -0.21 13.04
CA HIS A 103 -26.15 -0.03 14.11
C HIS A 103 -27.31 0.89 13.70
N LEU A 104 -27.05 1.94 12.89
CA LEU A 104 -28.07 2.87 12.43
C LEU A 104 -29.00 2.26 11.39
N PHE A 105 -28.44 1.55 10.40
CA PHE A 105 -29.18 1.12 9.21
C PHE A 105 -29.60 -0.36 9.23
N LEU A 106 -28.97 -1.21 10.04
CA LEU A 106 -29.34 -2.62 10.11
C LEU A 106 -30.22 -2.86 11.35
N LYS A 107 -31.48 -3.17 11.13
CA LYS A 107 -32.45 -3.40 12.22
C LYS A 107 -32.05 -4.59 13.10
N GLY A 108 -31.81 -4.33 14.41
CA GLY A 108 -31.41 -5.38 15.34
C GLY A 108 -30.01 -5.95 15.12
N TYR A 109 -29.08 -5.12 14.61
CA TYR A 109 -27.70 -5.54 14.36
C TYR A 109 -27.01 -6.01 15.64
N GLN A 110 -26.32 -7.16 15.55
CA GLN A 110 -25.43 -7.72 16.58
C GLN A 110 -24.13 -8.15 15.91
N ASP A 111 -23.00 -7.78 16.49
CA ASP A 111 -21.66 -7.98 15.87
C ASP A 111 -21.33 -9.45 15.58
N ASN A 112 -21.89 -10.40 16.34
CA ASN A 112 -21.54 -11.81 16.25
C ASN A 112 -22.52 -12.66 15.43
N HIS A 113 -23.58 -12.09 14.89
CA HIS A 113 -24.60 -12.85 14.16
C HIS A 113 -24.82 -12.31 12.75
N PRO A 114 -24.71 -13.17 11.71
CA PRO A 114 -25.06 -12.78 10.35
C PRO A 114 -26.56 -12.51 10.28
N GLN A 115 -26.93 -11.30 9.87
CA GLN A 115 -28.33 -10.94 9.69
C GLN A 115 -28.94 -11.67 8.49
N ALA A 116 -30.10 -12.26 8.69
CA ALA A 116 -30.88 -12.87 7.63
C ALA A 116 -32.36 -12.75 7.94
N VAL A 117 -33.17 -12.64 6.91
CA VAL A 117 -34.64 -12.62 6.97
C VAL A 117 -35.21 -13.81 6.23
N HIS A 118 -36.35 -14.31 6.67
CA HIS A 118 -36.95 -15.54 6.15
C HIS A 118 -38.36 -15.32 5.56
N THR A 119 -38.97 -14.18 5.82
CA THR A 119 -40.31 -13.84 5.30
C THR A 119 -40.27 -12.59 4.43
N GLN A 120 -41.21 -12.52 3.47
CA GLN A 120 -41.36 -11.36 2.59
C GLN A 120 -41.64 -10.07 3.39
N LEU A 121 -42.49 -10.19 4.41
CA LEU A 121 -42.85 -9.07 5.27
C LEU A 121 -41.67 -8.54 6.07
N GLU A 122 -40.80 -9.42 6.58
CA GLU A 122 -39.56 -9.01 7.25
C GLU A 122 -38.65 -8.27 6.31
N LEU A 123 -38.52 -8.74 5.05
CA LEU A 123 -37.68 -8.07 4.07
C LEU A 123 -38.18 -6.65 3.80
N TYR A 124 -39.48 -6.47 3.56
CA TYR A 124 -40.04 -5.11 3.40
C TYR A 124 -39.83 -4.24 4.64
N ASN A 125 -40.01 -4.81 5.84
CA ASN A 125 -39.81 -4.09 7.10
C ASN A 125 -38.34 -3.65 7.28
N HIS A 126 -37.36 -4.45 6.86
CA HIS A 126 -35.96 -4.09 6.91
C HIS A 126 -35.62 -3.00 5.88
N ILE A 127 -36.13 -3.08 4.66
CA ILE A 127 -35.93 -2.06 3.62
C ILE A 127 -36.57 -0.73 4.06
N SER A 128 -37.82 -0.77 4.56
CA SER A 128 -38.51 0.43 5.08
C SER A 128 -37.72 1.06 6.23
N PHE A 129 -37.24 0.23 7.17
CA PHE A 129 -36.40 0.70 8.27
C PHE A 129 -35.16 1.44 7.79
N VAL A 130 -34.42 0.91 6.79
CA VAL A 130 -33.25 1.57 6.21
C VAL A 130 -33.63 2.94 5.64
N ILE A 131 -34.71 3.00 4.89
CA ILE A 131 -35.18 4.25 4.27
C ILE A 131 -35.61 5.26 5.34
N ASP A 132 -36.38 4.85 6.35
CA ASP A 132 -36.81 5.71 7.44
C ASP A 132 -35.62 6.25 8.26
N GLN A 133 -34.64 5.40 8.56
CA GLN A 133 -33.40 5.80 9.24
C GLN A 133 -32.59 6.81 8.41
N TYR A 134 -32.52 6.60 7.09
CA TYR A 134 -31.84 7.53 6.19
C TYR A 134 -32.55 8.89 6.14
N MET A 135 -33.88 8.91 6.03
CA MET A 135 -34.66 10.15 5.97
C MET A 135 -34.58 10.97 7.27
N THR A 136 -34.50 10.28 8.41
CA THR A 136 -34.41 10.91 9.75
C THR A 136 -32.97 11.06 10.26
N LEU A 137 -31.98 10.72 9.46
CA LEU A 137 -30.56 10.68 9.85
C LEU A 137 -30.05 11.91 10.60
N PRO A 138 -30.35 13.18 10.19
CA PRO A 138 -29.88 14.36 10.90
C PRO A 138 -30.42 14.50 12.33
N GLN A 139 -31.54 13.83 12.64
CA GLN A 139 -32.20 13.89 13.94
C GLN A 139 -31.74 12.77 14.87
N ILE A 140 -31.37 11.61 14.32
CA ILE A 140 -31.07 10.41 15.10
C ILE A 140 -29.56 10.15 15.28
N SER A 141 -28.72 10.66 14.36
CA SER A 141 -27.29 10.39 14.40
C SER A 141 -26.57 11.29 15.40
N LEU A 142 -25.61 10.70 16.14
CA LEU A 142 -24.69 11.47 16.98
C LEU A 142 -23.65 12.23 16.15
N GLY A 143 -23.22 11.64 15.01
CA GLY A 143 -22.32 12.26 14.07
C GLY A 143 -23.03 13.25 13.15
N ARG A 144 -22.33 14.31 12.73
CA ARG A 144 -22.83 15.23 11.71
C ARG A 144 -22.56 14.66 10.33
N TYR A 145 -23.60 14.11 9.71
CA TYR A 145 -23.55 13.61 8.33
C TYR A 145 -24.31 14.56 7.40
N ALA A 146 -23.76 14.73 6.18
CA ALA A 146 -24.42 15.48 5.12
C ALA A 146 -24.72 14.55 3.93
N TYR A 147 -25.90 14.70 3.34
CA TYR A 147 -26.29 13.95 2.15
C TYR A 147 -25.51 14.41 0.92
N VAL A 148 -25.17 13.46 0.04
CA VAL A 148 -24.56 13.74 -1.27
C VAL A 148 -25.66 13.64 -2.33
N LYS A 149 -25.94 14.76 -3.00
CA LYS A 149 -26.92 14.79 -4.10
C LYS A 149 -26.31 14.30 -5.40
N GLY A 150 -27.15 13.73 -6.27
CA GLY A 150 -26.76 13.38 -7.64
C GLY A 150 -26.06 12.03 -7.77
N VAL A 151 -26.08 11.20 -6.74
CA VAL A 151 -25.43 9.85 -6.75
C VAL A 151 -26.42 8.77 -7.16
N GLY A 152 -27.68 8.92 -6.80
CA GLY A 152 -28.76 7.98 -7.10
C GLY A 152 -29.35 8.13 -8.50
N VAL A 153 -30.30 7.28 -8.81
CA VAL A 153 -31.04 7.29 -10.06
C VAL A 153 -31.78 8.65 -10.21
N ASN A 154 -31.76 9.23 -11.39
CA ASN A 154 -32.34 10.54 -11.71
C ASN A 154 -31.82 11.70 -10.84
N GLY A 155 -30.61 11.59 -10.28
CA GLY A 155 -30.01 12.63 -9.47
C GLY A 155 -30.47 12.63 -8.01
N SER A 156 -31.16 11.58 -7.56
CA SER A 156 -31.59 11.38 -6.16
C SER A 156 -30.40 11.19 -5.21
N THR A 157 -30.67 11.29 -3.92
CA THR A 157 -29.66 11.10 -2.87
C THR A 157 -29.53 9.65 -2.44
N LEU A 158 -30.61 8.86 -2.55
CA LEU A 158 -30.68 7.43 -2.26
C LEU A 158 -31.23 6.70 -3.47
N SER A 159 -30.70 5.52 -3.76
CA SER A 159 -31.14 4.62 -4.82
C SER A 159 -31.53 3.28 -4.23
N LEU A 160 -32.75 2.82 -4.48
CA LEU A 160 -33.21 1.48 -4.17
C LEU A 160 -33.33 0.71 -5.46
N CYS A 161 -32.54 -0.35 -5.60
CA CYS A 161 -32.49 -1.19 -6.80
C CYS A 161 -32.82 -2.65 -6.48
N GLN A 162 -33.64 -3.29 -7.32
CA GLN A 162 -33.82 -4.74 -7.32
C GLN A 162 -33.19 -5.34 -8.57
N ARG A 163 -32.56 -6.49 -8.43
CA ARG A 163 -32.04 -7.27 -9.54
C ARG A 163 -32.74 -8.62 -9.55
N TYR A 164 -33.27 -9.00 -10.69
CA TYR A 164 -34.05 -10.23 -10.84
C TYR A 164 -33.86 -10.83 -12.24
N TYR A 165 -34.17 -12.13 -12.39
CA TYR A 165 -34.18 -12.79 -13.68
C TYR A 165 -35.34 -12.30 -14.55
N LYS A 166 -35.12 -12.10 -15.85
CA LYS A 166 -36.12 -11.57 -16.79
C LYS A 166 -37.40 -12.39 -16.80
N THR A 167 -37.28 -13.69 -17.04
CA THR A 167 -38.36 -14.67 -16.89
C THR A 167 -37.98 -15.63 -15.75
N GLY A 168 -38.94 -16.03 -14.94
CA GLY A 168 -38.67 -16.96 -13.83
C GLY A 168 -39.98 -17.56 -13.36
N THR A 169 -40.27 -18.76 -13.78
CA THR A 169 -41.32 -19.62 -13.20
C THR A 169 -40.65 -20.85 -12.65
N ILE A 170 -41.01 -21.18 -11.40
CA ILE A 170 -40.52 -22.37 -10.71
C ILE A 170 -41.76 -23.11 -10.24
N ASP A 171 -41.90 -24.34 -10.70
CA ASP A 171 -42.98 -25.23 -10.27
C ASP A 171 -42.38 -26.44 -9.56
N PRO A 172 -42.27 -26.37 -8.21
CA PRO A 172 -41.76 -27.49 -7.41
C PRO A 172 -42.64 -28.73 -7.39
N VAL A 173 -43.92 -28.58 -7.73
CA VAL A 173 -44.88 -29.72 -7.76
C VAL A 173 -44.59 -30.65 -8.93
N ASN A 174 -44.21 -30.08 -10.08
CA ASN A 174 -43.90 -30.81 -11.29
C ASN A 174 -42.41 -30.94 -11.58
N ASP A 175 -41.55 -30.52 -10.62
CA ASP A 175 -40.08 -30.50 -10.76
C ASP A 175 -39.59 -29.75 -12.03
N THR A 176 -40.32 -28.71 -12.43
CA THR A 176 -40.00 -27.92 -13.63
C THR A 176 -39.66 -26.49 -13.34
N PHE A 177 -38.80 -25.90 -14.15
CA PHE A 177 -38.48 -24.50 -14.08
C PHE A 177 -38.29 -23.92 -15.49
N ASP A 178 -38.61 -22.62 -15.64
CA ASP A 178 -38.30 -21.80 -16.81
C ASP A 178 -37.69 -20.49 -16.36
N ILE A 179 -36.34 -20.43 -16.35
CA ILE A 179 -35.58 -19.27 -15.91
C ILE A 179 -34.71 -18.79 -17.06
N ASP A 180 -34.93 -17.53 -17.48
CA ASP A 180 -34.02 -16.82 -18.37
C ASP A 180 -32.85 -16.25 -17.55
N PRO A 181 -31.59 -16.60 -17.87
CA PRO A 181 -30.41 -16.13 -17.13
C PRO A 181 -30.13 -14.62 -17.27
N HIS A 182 -30.84 -13.92 -18.16
CA HIS A 182 -30.70 -12.47 -18.29
C HIS A 182 -31.21 -11.75 -17.04
N VAL A 183 -30.37 -10.87 -16.49
CA VAL A 183 -30.68 -10.10 -15.28
C VAL A 183 -31.24 -8.73 -15.66
N VAL A 184 -32.37 -8.40 -15.09
CA VAL A 184 -32.99 -7.07 -15.16
C VAL A 184 -32.72 -6.32 -13.86
N THR A 185 -32.39 -5.04 -13.99
CA THR A 185 -32.22 -4.14 -12.82
C THR A 185 -33.29 -3.05 -12.91
N ASP A 186 -34.08 -2.93 -11.86
CA ASP A 186 -35.10 -1.91 -11.69
C ASP A 186 -34.79 -1.06 -10.46
N CYS A 187 -34.73 0.25 -10.64
CA CYS A 187 -34.27 1.19 -9.62
C CYS A 187 -35.23 2.37 -9.45
N ILE A 188 -35.41 2.76 -8.20
CA ILE A 188 -36.10 4.01 -7.84
C ILE A 188 -35.16 4.92 -7.07
N GLY A 189 -35.29 6.24 -7.28
CA GLY A 189 -34.56 7.26 -6.53
C GLY A 189 -35.46 7.86 -5.46
N LEU A 190 -34.88 8.08 -4.28
CA LEU A 190 -35.57 8.69 -3.14
C LEU A 190 -34.77 9.88 -2.62
N ASP A 191 -35.45 10.95 -2.23
CA ASP A 191 -34.83 12.15 -1.65
C ASP A 191 -35.43 12.48 -0.29
N PRO A 192 -34.62 12.91 0.70
CA PRO A 192 -35.13 13.45 1.93
C PRO A 192 -35.82 14.79 1.63
N THR A 193 -37.13 14.87 1.82
CA THR A 193 -37.91 16.09 1.67
C THR A 193 -37.59 17.05 2.79
N SER A 194 -37.40 18.36 2.46
CA SER A 194 -37.17 19.43 3.44
C SER A 194 -38.39 19.79 4.27
N ASP A 195 -39.57 19.32 3.89
CA ASP A 195 -40.81 19.57 4.62
C ASP A 195 -41.13 18.42 5.57
N SER A 196 -41.08 18.74 6.85
CA SER A 196 -41.27 17.87 8.01
C SER A 196 -42.71 17.34 8.22
N SER A 197 -43.53 17.31 7.18
CA SER A 197 -44.88 16.80 7.23
C SER A 197 -45.09 15.65 6.25
N ALA A 198 -44.75 14.48 6.69
CA ALA A 198 -44.85 13.17 6.10
C ALA A 198 -43.69 12.74 5.20
N PRO A 199 -43.00 11.62 5.53
CA PRO A 199 -42.10 10.98 4.57
C PRO A 199 -42.92 10.66 3.32
N SER A 200 -42.36 10.97 2.14
CA SER A 200 -42.96 10.58 0.86
C SER A 200 -42.84 9.04 0.70
N ASN A 201 -43.51 8.30 1.59
CA ASN A 201 -43.68 6.86 1.55
C ASN A 201 -44.49 6.43 0.30
N GLY A 202 -44.95 7.39 -0.53
CA GLY A 202 -45.76 7.10 -1.70
C GLY A 202 -45.04 6.28 -2.76
N ASP A 203 -43.81 6.63 -3.07
CA ASP A 203 -43.08 5.97 -4.17
C ASP A 203 -42.56 4.59 -3.78
N PHE A 204 -42.16 4.39 -2.53
CA PHE A 204 -41.73 3.06 -2.04
C PHE A 204 -42.88 2.07 -1.93
N LYS A 205 -44.10 2.50 -1.58
CA LYS A 205 -45.28 1.62 -1.48
C LYS A 205 -45.66 1.00 -2.82
N ASN A 206 -45.32 1.62 -3.92
CA ASN A 206 -45.57 1.12 -5.26
C ASN A 206 -44.46 0.22 -5.80
N PHE A 207 -43.31 0.10 -5.07
CA PHE A 207 -42.19 -0.71 -5.46
C PHE A 207 -42.40 -2.17 -5.01
N THR A 208 -42.82 -3.00 -5.96
CA THR A 208 -43.08 -4.42 -5.75
C THR A 208 -41.86 -5.28 -6.06
N LEU A 209 -41.44 -6.10 -5.06
CA LEU A 209 -40.30 -7.00 -5.23
C LEU A 209 -40.75 -8.30 -5.93
N GLN A 210 -39.95 -8.76 -6.88
CA GLN A 210 -40.17 -9.97 -7.66
C GLN A 210 -39.59 -11.21 -6.97
N PHE A 211 -40.11 -11.61 -5.82
CA PHE A 211 -39.55 -12.60 -4.89
C PHE A 211 -39.09 -13.92 -5.53
N TYR A 212 -39.92 -14.49 -6.42
CA TYR A 212 -39.65 -15.80 -7.03
C TYR A 212 -38.44 -15.82 -7.95
N LYS A 213 -38.05 -14.66 -8.47
CA LYS A 213 -36.94 -14.49 -9.37
C LYS A 213 -35.91 -13.45 -8.87
N LEU A 214 -36.06 -12.98 -7.62
CA LEU A 214 -35.24 -11.97 -7.01
C LEU A 214 -33.83 -12.49 -6.72
N ILE A 215 -32.81 -11.79 -7.23
CA ILE A 215 -31.40 -12.10 -6.96
C ILE A 215 -30.91 -11.31 -5.75
N ASN A 216 -31.07 -9.98 -5.76
CA ASN A 216 -30.74 -9.11 -4.66
C ASN A 216 -31.51 -7.80 -4.73
N VAL A 217 -31.59 -7.15 -3.57
CA VAL A 217 -32.00 -5.74 -3.45
C VAL A 217 -30.83 -4.97 -2.87
N THR A 218 -30.55 -3.79 -3.40
CA THR A 218 -29.51 -2.89 -2.89
C THR A 218 -30.08 -1.53 -2.57
N VAL A 219 -29.62 -0.96 -1.47
CA VAL A 219 -29.89 0.42 -1.09
C VAL A 219 -28.55 1.15 -1.09
N ASP A 220 -28.38 2.08 -2.02
CA ASP A 220 -27.13 2.79 -2.26
C ASP A 220 -27.29 4.27 -1.96
N PHE A 221 -26.40 4.84 -1.15
CA PHE A 221 -26.36 6.25 -0.83
C PHE A 221 -24.96 6.69 -0.40
N GLN A 222 -24.72 8.00 -0.38
CA GLN A 222 -23.44 8.55 0.08
C GLN A 222 -23.67 9.59 1.18
N LEU A 223 -22.76 9.55 2.18
CA LEU A 223 -22.74 10.47 3.31
C LEU A 223 -21.37 11.15 3.41
N LYS A 224 -21.36 12.45 3.70
CA LYS A 224 -20.14 13.20 4.04
C LYS A 224 -20.03 13.36 5.54
N ALA A 225 -18.81 13.21 6.06
CA ALA A 225 -18.45 13.52 7.43
C ALA A 225 -17.08 14.18 7.49
N ILE A 226 -16.83 14.95 8.55
CA ILE A 226 -15.55 15.60 8.80
C ILE A 226 -14.97 15.01 10.08
N ASN A 227 -13.72 14.56 10.00
CA ASN A 227 -12.99 14.13 11.18
C ASN A 227 -12.36 15.37 11.85
N ILE A 228 -12.96 15.78 12.95
CA ILE A 228 -12.48 16.95 13.72
C ILE A 228 -11.39 16.61 14.74
N GLN A 229 -11.04 15.33 14.89
CA GLN A 229 -10.06 14.89 15.88
C GLN A 229 -8.66 15.46 15.60
N THR A 230 -8.32 15.66 14.33
CA THR A 230 -7.04 16.22 13.89
C THR A 230 -6.85 17.70 14.27
N ILE A 231 -7.94 18.44 14.52
CA ILE A 231 -7.89 19.86 14.93
C ILE A 231 -7.15 20.04 16.27
N ILE A 232 -7.19 19.02 17.17
CA ILE A 232 -6.47 19.07 18.45
C ILE A 232 -4.96 19.21 18.23
N ASN A 233 -4.46 18.66 17.13
CA ASN A 233 -3.05 18.72 16.74
C ASN A 233 -2.72 19.92 15.83
N ASN A 234 -3.64 20.87 15.64
CA ASN A 234 -3.55 21.97 14.66
C ASN A 234 -3.39 21.50 13.19
N GLU A 235 -3.80 20.26 12.89
CA GLU A 235 -3.82 19.73 11.54
C GLU A 235 -5.15 20.06 10.84
N ILE A 236 -5.11 20.21 9.51
CA ILE A 236 -6.33 20.41 8.72
C ILE A 236 -7.18 19.14 8.82
N PRO A 237 -8.49 19.25 9.13
CA PRO A 237 -9.36 18.09 9.24
C PRO A 237 -9.54 17.36 7.91
N ASP A 238 -9.69 16.04 7.97
CA ASP A 238 -10.01 15.20 6.83
C ASP A 238 -11.51 15.16 6.57
N CYS A 239 -11.89 15.37 5.30
CA CYS A 239 -13.24 15.24 4.81
C CYS A 239 -13.47 13.87 4.19
N TYR A 240 -14.37 13.09 4.80
CA TYR A 240 -14.72 11.74 4.36
C TYR A 240 -15.99 11.75 3.54
N THR A 241 -16.00 10.97 2.46
CA THR A 241 -17.23 10.61 1.74
C THR A 241 -17.39 9.11 1.82
N PHE A 242 -18.41 8.65 2.54
CA PHE A 242 -18.76 7.25 2.71
C PHE A 242 -19.78 6.85 1.65
N ALA A 243 -19.43 5.91 0.78
CA ALA A 243 -20.35 5.24 -0.13
C ALA A 243 -20.86 3.98 0.57
N ILE A 244 -22.12 3.97 0.92
CA ILE A 244 -22.78 2.91 1.69
C ILE A 244 -23.73 2.16 0.78
N THR A 245 -23.53 0.83 0.72
CA THR A 245 -24.42 -0.10 0.01
C THR A 245 -24.92 -1.14 0.99
N ILE A 246 -26.24 -1.18 1.19
CA ILE A 246 -26.89 -2.22 1.98
C ILE A 246 -27.43 -3.25 1.01
N VAL A 247 -26.97 -4.48 1.14
CA VAL A 247 -27.28 -5.58 0.23
C VAL A 247 -28.16 -6.62 0.92
N PHE A 248 -29.33 -6.86 0.35
CA PHE A 248 -30.23 -7.95 0.67
C PHE A 248 -30.04 -9.06 -0.35
N ASN A 249 -29.23 -10.06 -0.02
CA ASN A 249 -28.74 -11.06 -0.96
C ASN A 249 -29.59 -12.35 -0.90
N ASN A 250 -30.31 -12.63 -1.99
CA ASN A 250 -31.10 -13.85 -2.20
C ASN A 250 -30.51 -14.77 -3.28
N LYS A 251 -29.25 -14.56 -3.67
CA LYS A 251 -28.61 -15.32 -4.76
C LYS A 251 -28.68 -16.85 -4.59
N ALA A 252 -28.74 -17.33 -3.35
CA ALA A 252 -28.79 -18.76 -3.06
C ALA A 252 -30.20 -19.35 -3.21
N HIS A 253 -31.27 -18.53 -3.26
CA HIS A 253 -32.67 -18.95 -3.28
C HIS A 253 -33.03 -20.05 -2.24
N SER A 254 -32.38 -20.00 -1.06
CA SER A 254 -32.46 -21.03 -0.01
C SER A 254 -33.52 -20.76 1.06
N GLY A 255 -34.50 -19.89 0.75
CA GLY A 255 -35.53 -19.50 1.71
C GLY A 255 -35.07 -18.50 2.75
N LYS A 256 -33.86 -17.95 2.64
CA LYS A 256 -33.34 -16.87 3.49
C LYS A 256 -32.60 -15.82 2.66
N VAL A 257 -32.81 -14.55 2.97
CA VAL A 257 -32.10 -13.40 2.41
C VAL A 257 -31.07 -12.92 3.42
N LYS A 258 -29.80 -12.90 3.04
CA LYS A 258 -28.72 -12.38 3.89
C LYS A 258 -28.64 -10.87 3.76
N ILE A 259 -28.47 -10.18 4.88
CA ILE A 259 -28.34 -8.72 4.93
C ILE A 259 -26.93 -8.35 5.36
N PHE A 260 -26.28 -7.48 4.63
CA PHE A 260 -24.98 -6.93 5.00
C PHE A 260 -24.79 -5.52 4.45
N LEU A 261 -23.99 -4.74 5.17
CA LEU A 261 -23.62 -3.38 4.80
C LEU A 261 -22.17 -3.36 4.32
N GLN A 262 -21.97 -2.78 3.13
CA GLN A 262 -20.66 -2.46 2.59
C GLN A 262 -20.43 -0.95 2.68
N ASN A 263 -19.25 -0.53 3.12
CA ASN A 263 -18.87 0.86 3.22
C ASN A 263 -17.51 1.10 2.56
N GLN A 264 -17.44 2.05 1.63
CA GLN A 264 -16.23 2.53 1.02
C GLN A 264 -16.04 3.99 1.38
N ALA A 265 -14.89 4.36 1.96
CA ALA A 265 -14.57 5.71 2.32
C ALA A 265 -13.58 6.33 1.30
N SER A 266 -13.91 7.50 0.79
CA SER A 266 -13.00 8.38 0.05
C SER A 266 -12.63 9.55 0.93
N ILE A 267 -11.34 9.86 1.03
CA ILE A 267 -10.80 10.88 1.93
C ILE A 267 -10.25 12.02 1.10
N LYS A 268 -10.52 13.24 1.52
CA LYS A 268 -9.96 14.47 0.94
C LYS A 268 -9.69 15.45 2.06
N GLU A 269 -8.63 16.24 1.93
CA GLU A 269 -8.43 17.39 2.83
C GLU A 269 -9.62 18.36 2.74
N CYS A 270 -10.09 18.80 3.90
CA CYS A 270 -11.17 19.78 3.95
C CYS A 270 -10.65 21.16 3.49
N LYS A 271 -11.51 21.92 2.85
CA LYS A 271 -11.20 23.32 2.51
C LYS A 271 -11.41 24.18 3.74
N ASP A 272 -10.34 24.81 4.22
CA ASP A 272 -10.45 25.81 5.28
C ASP A 272 -10.55 27.20 4.64
N PRO A 273 -11.63 27.97 4.88
CA PRO A 273 -11.75 29.32 4.37
C PRO A 273 -10.82 30.34 5.05
N ASN A 274 -10.25 30.01 6.22
CA ASN A 274 -9.53 30.96 7.08
C ASN A 274 -8.02 30.67 7.26
N VAL A 275 -7.53 29.52 6.82
CA VAL A 275 -6.14 29.14 7.03
C VAL A 275 -5.42 28.93 5.70
N SER A 276 -4.43 29.79 5.44
CA SER A 276 -3.36 29.53 4.47
C SER A 276 -2.42 28.46 5.05
N GLY A 277 -2.95 27.31 5.45
CA GLY A 277 -2.26 26.27 6.20
C GLY A 277 -1.36 25.37 5.36
N HIS A 278 -0.46 25.96 4.56
CA HIS A 278 0.57 25.18 3.85
C HIS A 278 1.83 24.92 4.68
N ALA A 279 1.96 25.50 5.89
CA ALA A 279 3.21 25.46 6.64
C ALA A 279 3.59 24.04 7.12
N GLU A 280 2.62 23.22 7.52
CA GLU A 280 2.92 21.87 8.02
C GLU A 280 3.17 20.84 6.90
N SER A 281 2.55 21.03 5.75
CA SER A 281 2.82 20.22 4.55
C SER A 281 4.29 20.30 4.12
N TYR A 282 4.88 21.50 4.17
CA TYR A 282 6.30 21.70 3.82
C TYR A 282 7.27 21.00 4.76
N VAL A 283 6.96 20.90 6.05
CA VAL A 283 7.82 20.19 7.01
C VAL A 283 7.82 18.70 6.71
N ARG A 284 6.67 18.13 6.40
CA ARG A 284 6.53 16.70 6.02
C ARG A 284 7.24 16.42 4.71
N GLU A 285 7.03 17.22 3.67
CA GLU A 285 7.71 17.10 2.37
C GLU A 285 9.23 17.24 2.52
N PHE A 286 9.69 18.21 3.31
CA PHE A 286 11.12 18.39 3.59
C PHE A 286 11.72 17.14 4.27
N PHE A 287 11.02 16.57 5.24
CA PHE A 287 11.47 15.35 5.91
C PHE A 287 11.55 14.17 4.94
N ASP A 288 10.57 13.97 4.07
CA ASP A 288 10.55 12.92 3.04
C ASP A 288 11.72 13.08 2.05
N VAL A 289 12.02 14.31 1.63
CA VAL A 289 13.18 14.60 0.77
C VAL A 289 14.50 14.24 1.49
N VAL A 290 14.65 14.59 2.77
CA VAL A 290 15.84 14.24 3.56
C VAL A 290 16.01 12.72 3.64
N VAL A 291 14.93 11.99 3.91
CA VAL A 291 14.94 10.51 3.94
C VAL A 291 15.36 9.95 2.58
N ALA A 292 14.80 10.45 1.50
CA ALA A 292 15.15 10.02 0.13
C ALA A 292 16.64 10.23 -0.16
N ILE A 293 17.18 11.39 0.18
CA ILE A 293 18.61 11.72 -0.01
C ILE A 293 19.49 10.75 0.80
N VAL A 294 19.18 10.51 2.08
CA VAL A 294 19.96 9.60 2.94
C VAL A 294 19.92 8.17 2.39
N CYS A 295 18.75 7.71 1.90
CA CYS A 295 18.60 6.41 1.28
C CYS A 295 19.40 6.29 -0.01
N LEU A 296 19.38 7.29 -0.88
CA LEU A 296 20.17 7.32 -2.12
C LEU A 296 21.67 7.31 -1.83
N LEU A 297 22.14 8.13 -0.90
CA LEU A 297 23.57 8.14 -0.48
C LEU A 297 23.99 6.76 0.05
N SER A 298 23.15 6.14 0.88
CA SER A 298 23.39 4.79 1.40
C SER A 298 23.50 3.76 0.27
N LEU A 299 22.59 3.84 -0.72
CA LEU A 299 22.56 2.94 -1.88
C LEU A 299 23.82 3.09 -2.75
N VAL A 300 24.24 4.34 -3.05
CA VAL A 300 25.46 4.61 -3.80
C VAL A 300 26.69 4.08 -3.08
N LEU A 301 26.82 4.30 -1.76
CA LEU A 301 27.94 3.80 -0.97
C LEU A 301 27.97 2.27 -0.89
N CYS A 302 26.81 1.63 -0.79
CA CYS A 302 26.67 0.18 -0.81
C CYS A 302 27.04 -0.39 -2.19
N GLY A 303 26.52 0.20 -3.26
CA GLY A 303 26.82 -0.20 -4.63
C GLY A 303 28.32 -0.11 -4.96
N ARG A 304 28.97 1.01 -4.58
CA ARG A 304 30.44 1.15 -4.70
C ARG A 304 31.20 0.08 -3.91
N SER A 305 30.69 -0.31 -2.75
CA SER A 305 31.32 -1.37 -1.93
C SER A 305 31.19 -2.73 -2.60
N ILE A 306 30.03 -3.05 -3.14
CA ILE A 306 29.77 -4.30 -3.87
C ILE A 306 30.62 -4.38 -5.14
N LEU A 307 30.65 -3.32 -5.95
CA LEU A 307 31.47 -3.25 -7.16
C LEU A 307 32.96 -3.47 -6.86
N LYS A 308 33.49 -2.83 -5.81
CA LYS A 308 34.86 -3.08 -5.36
C LYS A 308 35.07 -4.52 -4.94
N GLY A 309 34.12 -5.14 -4.25
CA GLY A 309 34.18 -6.55 -3.85
C GLY A 309 34.22 -7.49 -5.06
N ILE A 310 33.36 -7.26 -6.05
CA ILE A 310 33.32 -8.06 -7.29
C ILE A 310 34.62 -7.91 -8.09
N LEU A 311 35.12 -6.68 -8.23
CA LEU A 311 36.41 -6.43 -8.93
C LEU A 311 37.57 -7.13 -8.25
N LEU A 312 37.68 -7.06 -6.91
CA LEU A 312 38.71 -7.78 -6.16
C LEU A 312 38.58 -9.31 -6.34
N GLN A 313 37.36 -9.84 -6.35
CA GLN A 313 37.12 -11.28 -6.56
C GLN A 313 37.47 -11.70 -8.00
N HIS A 314 37.20 -10.85 -8.99
CA HIS A 314 37.54 -11.12 -10.39
C HIS A 314 39.06 -11.16 -10.62
N VAL A 315 39.79 -10.20 -10.02
CA VAL A 315 41.26 -10.17 -10.05
C VAL A 315 41.84 -11.39 -9.37
N GLY A 316 41.32 -11.78 -8.20
CA GLY A 316 41.74 -12.98 -7.48
C GLY A 316 41.47 -14.30 -8.23
N LYS A 317 40.37 -14.38 -9.01
CA LYS A 317 40.10 -15.54 -9.88
C LYS A 317 41.01 -15.57 -11.11
N LYS A 318 41.36 -14.41 -11.64
CA LYS A 318 42.26 -14.30 -12.80
C LYS A 318 43.67 -14.77 -12.41
N ASN A 319 44.20 -14.34 -11.27
CA ASN A 319 45.51 -14.80 -10.76
C ASN A 319 45.50 -16.30 -10.47
N ARG A 320 44.49 -16.86 -9.87
CA ARG A 320 44.39 -18.30 -9.63
C ARG A 320 44.38 -19.15 -10.92
N ARG A 321 43.73 -18.69 -11.97
CA ARG A 321 43.73 -19.38 -13.26
C ARG A 321 45.11 -19.34 -13.95
N PHE A 322 45.85 -18.26 -13.76
CA PHE A 322 47.20 -18.19 -14.26
C PHE A 322 48.14 -19.17 -13.56
N CYS A 323 48.07 -19.30 -12.25
CA CYS A 323 48.85 -20.29 -11.50
C CYS A 323 48.47 -21.75 -11.86
N THR A 324 47.20 -22.05 -12.11
CA THR A 324 46.76 -23.39 -12.52
C THR A 324 47.15 -23.73 -13.94
N PHE A 325 47.28 -22.76 -14.82
CA PHE A 325 47.76 -22.98 -16.20
C PHE A 325 49.24 -23.24 -16.26
N LEU A 326 50.05 -22.59 -15.41
CA LEU A 326 51.49 -22.87 -15.30
C LEU A 326 51.84 -24.21 -14.63
N TYR A 327 50.88 -24.78 -13.85
CA TYR A 327 51.10 -26.08 -13.22
C TYR A 327 50.67 -27.28 -14.08
N LEU A 328 50.06 -27.03 -15.25
CA LEU A 328 49.64 -28.08 -16.20
C LEU A 328 50.55 -28.20 -17.41
N ASP A 329 51.60 -27.39 -17.53
CA ASP A 329 52.62 -27.43 -18.62
C ASP A 329 54.04 -27.84 -18.15
N VAL A 330 54.16 -28.60 -17.04
CA VAL A 330 55.40 -29.22 -16.62
C VAL A 330 55.21 -30.73 -16.52
#